data_e93f1d8557913faa8f11c30621679cb4
#
_entry.id   e93f1d8557913faa8f11c30621679cb4
#
_cell.length_a   1.000
_cell.length_b   1.000
_cell.length_c   1.000
_cell.angle_alpha   90.00
_cell.angle_beta   90.00
_cell.angle_gamma   90.00
#
_symmetry.space_group_name_H-M   'P 1'
#
loop_
_entity.id
_entity.type
_entity.pdbx_description
1 polymer ?
#
loop_
_entity_poly.entity_id
_entity_poly.type
_entity_poly.pdbx_seq_one_letter_code
_entity_poly.pdbx_strand_id
1 'polypeptide(L)'
;MLWACILFPQLALDSLLRERDDRDAPLVLLGGPSQRRVLQSVNPAAAALGLRAGQTLTAARALADGFSCLEVGPKRIEALQQLLAAWAYRFSAQVSLHYPRTLLLEVGSSLQLFGPWPVLEARLRQELSALGLRQRIVLASNPVAARMLANTHDGLALEDAASTRAALAEMPIDRIGLRPEDAQAFGRMGLRQLKQVLALPRDALARRFAAQVQLHLDQLLGMRNLGLAFFEPPDRFEARLELNFDVESHQALLFPLRRMLTDLAAFLAGRDCGVQRFKVFMEHAQDHDTQLDVGLLAAERDPAMLLELARGRLELVRLKAPVRNLRLVAEDLPPFVPQHKALFDPRAQQAQPWEQLRERLRARLGDQAVTGLSAVADHRPEQAWQANEVGQWSSLCVAPGSRPGWLLATPTVLEEQAYQVHGQAERIESGWWDGADVRRDYYRIETREGLRGWAYRDLGQGGPLWLQGWFS
;
A
#
# COMPACT_ATOMS: atom_id res chain seq x y z
N MET A 1 13.68 21.87 -18.09
CA MET A 1 12.99 21.32 -16.92
C MET A 1 11.50 21.60 -17.06
N LEU A 2 10.67 20.61 -16.77
CA LEU A 2 9.21 20.75 -16.78
C LEU A 2 8.68 20.38 -15.40
N TRP A 3 7.82 21.23 -14.85
CA TRP A 3 7.31 21.08 -13.50
C TRP A 3 5.81 20.86 -13.50
N ALA A 4 5.37 19.73 -12.95
CA ALA A 4 3.98 19.48 -12.63
C ALA A 4 3.67 19.99 -11.23
N CYS A 5 2.66 20.82 -11.12
CA CYS A 5 2.07 21.20 -9.84
C CYS A 5 0.77 20.45 -9.63
N ILE A 6 0.68 19.69 -8.56
CA ILE A 6 -0.54 19.03 -8.10
C ILE A 6 -1.03 19.79 -6.88
N LEU A 7 -2.07 20.58 -7.05
CA LEU A 7 -2.72 21.33 -5.98
C LEU A 7 -3.93 20.57 -5.47
N PHE A 8 -4.05 20.43 -4.16
CA PHE A 8 -5.20 19.83 -3.48
C PHE A 8 -6.06 20.92 -2.81
N PRO A 9 -7.07 21.46 -3.50
CA PRO A 9 -7.82 22.61 -3.02
C PRO A 9 -8.51 22.37 -1.67
N GLN A 10 -8.96 21.14 -1.44
CA GLN A 10 -9.73 20.74 -0.27
C GLN A 10 -9.08 19.58 0.50
N LEU A 11 -7.75 19.53 0.57
CA LEU A 11 -6.98 18.43 1.17
C LEU A 11 -7.50 18.01 2.56
N ALA A 12 -7.82 18.99 3.41
CA ALA A 12 -8.32 18.74 4.76
C ALA A 12 -9.71 18.08 4.76
N LEU A 13 -10.62 18.53 3.89
CA LEU A 13 -11.95 17.92 3.75
C LEU A 13 -11.85 16.52 3.12
N ASP A 14 -11.03 16.39 2.08
CA ASP A 14 -10.80 15.10 1.42
C ASP A 14 -10.18 14.09 2.39
N SER A 15 -9.30 14.52 3.31
CA SER A 15 -8.72 13.64 4.33
C SER A 15 -9.78 13.02 5.25
N LEU A 16 -10.88 13.71 5.50
CA LEU A 16 -12.00 13.20 6.28
C LEU A 16 -12.93 12.32 5.45
N LEU A 17 -13.27 12.76 4.24
CA LEU A 17 -14.20 12.04 3.36
C LEU A 17 -13.68 10.67 2.94
N ARG A 18 -12.36 10.56 2.75
CA ARG A 18 -11.74 9.29 2.36
C ARG A 18 -11.79 8.18 3.44
N GLU A 19 -12.10 8.54 4.67
CA GLU A 19 -12.20 7.63 5.83
C GLU A 19 -13.66 7.31 6.21
N ARG A 20 -14.64 7.86 5.49
CA ARG A 20 -16.05 7.62 5.76
C ARG A 20 -16.62 6.61 4.77
N ASP A 21 -17.48 5.73 5.29
CA ASP A 21 -18.26 4.81 4.47
C ASP A 21 -19.23 5.57 3.57
N ASP A 22 -19.95 6.55 4.14
CA ASP A 22 -20.83 7.45 3.41
C ASP A 22 -20.10 8.77 3.12
N ARG A 23 -19.59 8.88 1.88
CA ARG A 23 -18.90 10.08 1.38
C ARG A 23 -19.86 11.18 0.96
N ASP A 24 -21.11 10.83 0.73
CA ASP A 24 -22.15 11.71 0.24
C ASP A 24 -22.95 12.35 1.39
N ALA A 25 -22.76 11.89 2.64
CA ALA A 25 -23.37 12.54 3.79
C ALA A 25 -22.87 13.99 3.94
N PRO A 26 -23.77 14.95 4.32
CA PRO A 26 -23.38 16.34 4.51
C PRO A 26 -22.29 16.49 5.58
N LEU A 27 -21.14 17.05 5.18
CA LEU A 27 -19.97 17.24 6.03
C LEU A 27 -19.41 18.64 5.88
N VAL A 28 -19.12 19.27 7.02
CA VAL A 28 -18.44 20.57 7.09
C VAL A 28 -17.16 20.45 7.90
N LEU A 29 -16.11 21.10 7.42
CA LEU A 29 -14.88 21.29 8.15
C LEU A 29 -14.95 22.58 8.95
N LEU A 30 -14.74 22.49 10.26
CA LEU A 30 -14.70 23.63 11.15
C LEU A 30 -13.29 24.20 11.26
N GLY A 31 -13.23 25.52 11.37
CA GLY A 31 -12.01 26.28 11.64
C GLY A 31 -12.27 27.47 12.55
N GLY A 32 -11.20 28.19 12.90
CA GLY A 32 -11.26 29.34 13.77
C GLY A 32 -11.24 29.01 15.28
N PRO A 33 -11.09 30.00 16.13
CA PRO A 33 -11.05 29.84 17.58
C PRO A 33 -12.37 29.28 18.13
N SER A 34 -12.32 28.59 19.27
CA SER A 34 -13.47 27.93 19.89
C SER A 34 -14.69 28.83 20.09
N GLN A 35 -14.45 30.13 20.38
CA GLN A 35 -15.49 31.11 20.58
C GLN A 35 -16.15 31.62 19.29
N ARG A 36 -15.49 31.43 18.13
CA ARG A 36 -15.99 31.88 16.82
C ARG A 36 -15.68 30.84 15.75
N ARG A 37 -16.34 29.69 15.84
CA ARG A 37 -16.24 28.62 14.84
C ARG A 37 -16.89 29.07 13.53
N VAL A 38 -16.15 28.86 12.43
CA VAL A 38 -16.61 29.11 11.07
C VAL A 38 -16.44 27.86 10.23
N LEU A 39 -17.28 27.68 9.22
CA LEU A 39 -17.17 26.67 8.22
C LEU A 39 -15.96 26.98 7.34
N GLN A 40 -14.91 26.21 7.43
CA GLN A 40 -13.69 26.37 6.62
C GLN A 40 -13.89 25.81 5.20
N SER A 41 -14.53 24.65 5.09
CA SER A 41 -14.95 24.06 3.82
C SER A 41 -16.19 23.18 4.02
N VAL A 42 -16.90 22.92 2.93
CA VAL A 42 -18.12 22.12 2.88
C VAL A 42 -18.04 21.12 1.73
N ASN A 43 -18.58 19.91 1.91
CA ASN A 43 -18.69 18.97 0.79
C ASN A 43 -19.90 19.33 -0.10
N PRO A 44 -20.06 18.73 -1.29
CA PRO A 44 -21.19 19.02 -2.18
C PRO A 44 -22.56 18.81 -1.52
N ALA A 45 -22.73 17.79 -0.69
CA ALA A 45 -23.98 17.52 0.00
C ALA A 45 -24.33 18.62 1.03
N ALA A 46 -23.35 19.09 1.81
CA ALA A 46 -23.55 20.22 2.70
C ALA A 46 -23.81 21.54 1.93
N ALA A 47 -23.15 21.71 0.78
CA ALA A 47 -23.42 22.87 -0.09
C ALA A 47 -24.83 22.85 -0.68
N ALA A 48 -25.39 21.67 -0.99
CA ALA A 48 -26.78 21.52 -1.42
C ALA A 48 -27.79 21.92 -0.33
N LEU A 49 -27.43 21.83 0.95
CA LEU A 49 -28.20 22.33 2.09
C LEU A 49 -28.07 23.87 2.27
N GLY A 50 -27.38 24.57 1.36
CA GLY A 50 -27.16 26.02 1.43
C GLY A 50 -25.96 26.44 2.30
N LEU A 51 -25.19 25.49 2.84
CA LEU A 51 -24.03 25.79 3.66
C LEU A 51 -22.84 26.24 2.79
N ARG A 52 -22.12 27.27 3.29
CA ARG A 52 -20.98 27.86 2.56
C ARG A 52 -19.80 28.11 3.49
N ALA A 53 -18.60 28.00 2.95
CA ALA A 53 -17.39 28.41 3.66
C ALA A 53 -17.47 29.86 4.10
N GLY A 54 -16.99 30.18 5.30
CA GLY A 54 -17.03 31.49 5.92
C GLY A 54 -18.27 31.76 6.79
N GLN A 55 -19.33 30.96 6.72
CA GLN A 55 -20.47 31.06 7.62
C GLN A 55 -20.07 30.68 9.05
N THR A 56 -20.67 31.30 10.06
CA THR A 56 -20.50 30.86 11.44
C THR A 56 -21.26 29.57 11.69
N LEU A 57 -20.77 28.74 12.60
CA LEU A 57 -21.43 27.45 12.95
C LEU A 57 -22.88 27.70 13.44
N THR A 58 -23.11 28.75 14.18
CA THR A 58 -24.45 29.12 14.66
C THR A 58 -25.40 29.45 13.48
N ALA A 59 -24.93 30.22 12.50
CA ALA A 59 -25.74 30.52 11.32
C ALA A 59 -26.00 29.29 10.46
N ALA A 60 -25.01 28.40 10.35
CA ALA A 60 -25.13 27.11 9.63
C ALA A 60 -26.18 26.19 10.26
N ARG A 61 -26.18 26.08 11.61
CA ARG A 61 -27.17 25.25 12.35
C ARG A 61 -28.57 25.83 12.30
N ALA A 62 -28.70 27.17 12.16
CA ALA A 62 -30.00 27.80 11.97
C ALA A 62 -30.55 27.62 10.54
N LEU A 63 -29.67 27.35 9.57
CA LEU A 63 -30.03 27.18 8.16
C LEU A 63 -30.41 25.74 7.82
N ALA A 64 -29.71 24.75 8.38
CA ALA A 64 -29.89 23.35 8.06
C ALA A 64 -29.57 22.47 9.26
N ASP A 65 -30.29 21.33 9.35
CA ASP A 65 -30.03 20.23 10.29
C ASP A 65 -29.41 19.04 9.56
N GLY A 66 -28.85 18.10 10.32
CA GLY A 66 -28.41 16.82 9.78
C GLY A 66 -27.06 16.81 9.06
N PHE A 67 -26.18 17.77 9.33
CA PHE A 67 -24.81 17.77 8.84
C PHE A 67 -23.79 17.46 9.95
N SER A 68 -22.70 16.77 9.57
CA SER A 68 -21.59 16.47 10.47
C SER A 68 -20.58 17.63 10.48
N CYS A 69 -20.05 17.92 11.68
CA CYS A 69 -19.02 18.94 11.89
C CYS A 69 -17.75 18.28 12.40
N LEU A 70 -16.65 18.42 11.69
CA LEU A 70 -15.35 17.87 12.09
C LEU A 70 -14.25 18.92 12.00
N GLU A 71 -13.19 18.72 12.78
CA GLU A 71 -11.95 19.51 12.74
C GLU A 71 -10.81 18.60 12.31
N VAL A 72 -9.83 19.17 11.62
CA VAL A 72 -8.63 18.45 11.19
C VAL A 72 -7.41 19.10 11.80
N GLY A 73 -6.68 18.33 12.59
CA GLY A 73 -5.41 18.76 13.16
C GLY A 73 -4.30 18.88 12.10
N PRO A 74 -3.32 19.77 12.30
CA PRO A 74 -2.21 19.99 11.35
C PRO A 74 -1.38 18.72 11.10
N LYS A 75 -1.14 17.93 12.13
CA LYS A 75 -0.39 16.65 12.02
C LYS A 75 -0.99 15.68 11.02
N ARG A 76 -2.32 15.62 10.95
CA ARG A 76 -3.03 14.76 9.99
C ARG A 76 -2.82 15.21 8.55
N ILE A 77 -2.85 16.52 8.31
CA ILE A 77 -2.59 17.08 6.97
C ILE A 77 -1.15 16.84 6.56
N GLU A 78 -0.22 17.04 7.49
CA GLU A 78 1.20 16.80 7.28
C GLU A 78 1.46 15.32 6.94
N ALA A 79 0.92 14.37 7.71
CA ALA A 79 1.03 12.94 7.43
C ALA A 79 0.49 12.57 6.05
N LEU A 80 -0.67 13.14 5.65
CA LEU A 80 -1.22 12.93 4.32
C LEU A 80 -0.33 13.52 3.22
N GLN A 81 0.26 14.70 3.44
CA GLN A 81 1.19 15.30 2.48
C GLN A 81 2.47 14.46 2.33
N GLN A 82 3.00 13.91 3.42
CA GLN A 82 4.15 12.98 3.38
C GLN A 82 3.83 11.70 2.61
N LEU A 83 2.65 11.12 2.84
CA LEU A 83 2.18 9.96 2.07
C LEU A 83 2.08 10.28 0.57
N LEU A 84 1.52 11.44 0.23
CA LEU A 84 1.38 11.87 -1.17
C LEU A 84 2.73 12.15 -1.83
N ALA A 85 3.69 12.68 -1.07
CA ALA A 85 5.07 12.86 -1.58
C ALA A 85 5.75 11.51 -1.82
N ALA A 86 5.58 10.54 -0.92
CA ALA A 86 6.09 9.18 -1.10
C ALA A 86 5.47 8.49 -2.31
N TRP A 87 4.15 8.64 -2.51
CA TRP A 87 3.46 8.16 -3.71
C TRP A 87 3.99 8.82 -4.99
N ALA A 88 4.21 10.15 -4.97
CA ALA A 88 4.68 10.91 -6.11
C ALA A 88 6.14 10.58 -6.49
N TYR A 89 6.94 10.11 -5.53
CA TYR A 89 8.34 9.73 -5.74
C TYR A 89 8.51 8.64 -6.82
N ARG A 90 7.48 7.84 -7.06
CA ARG A 90 7.41 6.88 -8.15
C ARG A 90 7.51 7.53 -9.54
N PHE A 91 7.03 8.76 -9.68
CA PHE A 91 6.98 9.48 -10.96
C PHE A 91 8.14 10.43 -11.15
N SER A 92 8.75 10.88 -10.06
CA SER A 92 9.91 11.78 -10.10
C SER A 92 10.71 11.67 -8.80
N ALA A 93 12.03 11.63 -8.89
CA ALA A 93 12.90 11.74 -7.72
C ALA A 93 12.93 13.18 -7.15
N GLN A 94 12.51 14.18 -7.92
CA GLN A 94 12.46 15.58 -7.50
C GLN A 94 11.02 15.97 -7.12
N VAL A 95 10.60 15.53 -5.96
CA VAL A 95 9.29 15.88 -5.36
C VAL A 95 9.51 16.90 -4.25
N SER A 96 8.75 17.98 -4.23
CA SER A 96 8.85 19.00 -3.19
C SER A 96 7.50 19.37 -2.59
N LEU A 97 7.48 19.51 -1.25
CA LEU A 97 6.37 19.96 -0.42
C LEU A 97 6.46 21.45 -0.06
N HIS A 98 7.17 22.26 -0.85
CA HIS A 98 7.46 23.65 -0.55
C HIS A 98 6.19 24.50 -0.29
N TYR A 99 5.11 24.25 -1.01
CA TYR A 99 3.84 24.97 -0.82
C TYR A 99 2.81 24.12 -0.07
N PRO A 100 1.98 24.73 0.81
CA PRO A 100 0.92 24.01 1.50
C PRO A 100 -0.08 23.39 0.50
N ARG A 101 -0.56 22.21 0.80
CA ARG A 101 -1.54 21.46 0.00
C ARG A 101 -1.12 21.25 -1.47
N THR A 102 0.18 21.14 -1.71
CA THR A 102 0.73 21.07 -3.06
C THR A 102 1.88 20.08 -3.13
N LEU A 103 1.96 19.34 -4.24
CA LEU A 103 3.16 18.63 -4.65
C LEU A 103 3.72 19.31 -5.89
N LEU A 104 5.02 19.53 -5.91
CA LEU A 104 5.78 19.95 -7.10
C LEU A 104 6.64 18.77 -7.54
N LEU A 105 6.54 18.39 -8.80
CA LEU A 105 7.32 17.30 -9.41
C LEU A 105 8.07 17.84 -10.63
N GLU A 106 9.37 17.58 -10.72
CA GLU A 106 10.10 17.73 -11.98
C GLU A 106 9.80 16.50 -12.84
N VAL A 107 9.12 16.69 -13.96
CA VAL A 107 8.63 15.58 -14.79
C VAL A 107 9.31 15.49 -16.17
N GLY A 108 10.16 16.46 -16.54
CA GLY A 108 10.79 16.48 -17.84
C GLY A 108 11.64 15.23 -18.12
N SER A 109 12.38 14.75 -17.12
CA SER A 109 13.14 13.48 -17.20
C SER A 109 12.24 12.25 -17.19
N SER A 110 11.06 12.35 -16.61
CA SER A 110 10.13 11.21 -16.42
C SER A 110 9.30 10.90 -17.68
N LEU A 111 9.14 11.87 -18.59
CA LEU A 111 8.34 11.70 -19.81
C LEU A 111 8.89 10.61 -20.75
N GLN A 112 10.19 10.32 -20.71
CA GLN A 112 10.77 9.21 -21.47
C GLN A 112 10.30 7.85 -20.96
N LEU A 113 10.05 7.73 -19.66
CA LEU A 113 9.64 6.47 -19.02
C LEU A 113 8.12 6.28 -19.05
N PHE A 114 7.36 7.35 -18.78
CA PHE A 114 5.90 7.28 -18.61
C PHE A 114 5.11 7.67 -19.86
N GLY A 115 5.79 8.09 -20.94
CA GLY A 115 5.17 8.60 -22.15
C GLY A 115 4.91 10.11 -22.12
N PRO A 116 4.24 10.67 -23.15
CA PRO A 116 3.96 12.08 -23.25
C PRO A 116 3.08 12.58 -22.11
N TRP A 117 3.17 13.88 -21.82
CA TRP A 117 2.48 14.48 -20.68
C TRP A 117 1.00 14.08 -20.50
N PRO A 118 0.16 14.05 -21.56
CA PRO A 118 -1.25 13.66 -21.36
C PRO A 118 -1.45 12.26 -20.78
N VAL A 119 -0.55 11.31 -21.09
CA VAL A 119 -0.57 9.94 -20.56
C VAL A 119 -0.17 9.95 -19.08
N LEU A 120 0.90 10.66 -18.73
CA LEU A 120 1.35 10.79 -17.36
C LEU A 120 0.28 11.52 -16.51
N GLU A 121 -0.28 12.62 -17.00
CA GLU A 121 -1.34 13.37 -16.30
C GLU A 121 -2.57 12.50 -16.03
N ALA A 122 -3.05 11.76 -17.04
CA ALA A 122 -4.19 10.85 -16.88
C ALA A 122 -3.95 9.81 -15.78
N ARG A 123 -2.74 9.25 -15.72
CA ARG A 123 -2.34 8.30 -14.69
C ARG A 123 -2.30 8.94 -13.31
N LEU A 124 -1.70 10.14 -13.17
CA LEU A 124 -1.67 10.87 -11.91
C LEU A 124 -3.10 11.15 -11.41
N ARG A 125 -4.00 11.57 -12.28
CA ARG A 125 -5.41 11.83 -11.95
C ARG A 125 -6.13 10.56 -11.52
N GLN A 126 -5.96 9.47 -12.25
CA GLN A 126 -6.58 8.19 -11.93
C GLN A 126 -6.15 7.70 -10.54
N GLU A 127 -4.86 7.69 -10.26
CA GLU A 127 -4.33 7.19 -8.99
C GLU A 127 -4.73 8.10 -7.81
N LEU A 128 -4.70 9.42 -7.97
CA LEU A 128 -5.15 10.37 -6.93
C LEU A 128 -6.66 10.27 -6.67
N SER A 129 -7.45 10.04 -7.71
CA SER A 129 -8.89 9.82 -7.56
C SER A 129 -9.19 8.50 -6.83
N ALA A 130 -8.42 7.43 -7.11
CA ALA A 130 -8.49 6.17 -6.37
C ALA A 130 -8.10 6.35 -4.89
N LEU A 131 -7.16 7.25 -4.59
CA LEU A 131 -6.84 7.69 -3.24
C LEU A 131 -7.93 8.58 -2.60
N GLY A 132 -9.00 8.95 -3.31
CA GLY A 132 -10.11 9.75 -2.82
C GLY A 132 -9.79 11.23 -2.66
N LEU A 133 -8.90 11.77 -3.49
CA LEU A 133 -8.43 13.16 -3.42
C LEU A 133 -8.86 13.93 -4.65
N ARG A 134 -9.29 15.17 -4.45
CA ARG A 134 -9.58 16.14 -5.52
C ARG A 134 -8.34 16.99 -5.77
N GLN A 135 -7.95 17.10 -7.03
CA GLN A 135 -6.72 17.75 -7.43
C GLN A 135 -6.95 18.71 -8.60
N ARG A 136 -6.04 19.67 -8.73
CA ARG A 136 -5.77 20.41 -9.96
C ARG A 136 -4.34 20.18 -10.37
N ILE A 137 -4.12 19.91 -11.64
CA ILE A 137 -2.79 19.62 -12.18
C ILE A 137 -2.47 20.64 -13.27
N VAL A 138 -1.29 21.25 -13.16
CA VAL A 138 -0.77 22.21 -14.16
C VAL A 138 0.68 21.88 -14.43
N LEU A 139 1.05 21.86 -15.70
CA LEU A 139 2.43 21.75 -16.17
C LEU A 139 2.93 23.11 -16.62
N ALA A 140 4.14 23.49 -16.19
CA ALA A 140 4.80 24.72 -16.63
C ALA A 140 6.33 24.58 -16.64
N SER A 141 7.01 25.56 -17.24
CA SER A 141 8.47 25.57 -17.39
C SER A 141 9.24 25.81 -16.08
N ASN A 142 8.57 26.26 -15.01
CA ASN A 142 9.17 26.44 -13.69
C ASN A 142 8.17 26.15 -12.56
N PRO A 143 8.63 25.81 -11.35
CA PRO A 143 7.76 25.35 -10.26
C PRO A 143 6.85 26.44 -9.69
N VAL A 144 7.31 27.70 -9.68
CA VAL A 144 6.52 28.83 -9.15
C VAL A 144 5.35 29.14 -10.09
N ALA A 145 5.63 29.18 -11.40
CA ALA A 145 4.60 29.35 -12.42
C ALA A 145 3.56 28.25 -12.38
N ALA A 146 3.98 26.97 -12.36
CA ALA A 146 3.08 25.83 -12.26
C ALA A 146 2.15 25.95 -11.04
N ARG A 147 2.73 26.32 -9.89
CA ARG A 147 1.97 26.48 -8.63
C ARG A 147 0.98 27.64 -8.70
N MET A 148 1.36 28.79 -9.25
CA MET A 148 0.47 29.95 -9.30
C MET A 148 -0.65 29.74 -10.32
N LEU A 149 -0.34 29.20 -11.49
CA LEU A 149 -1.35 28.85 -12.50
C LEU A 149 -2.40 27.86 -11.98
N ALA A 150 -2.00 26.90 -11.11
CA ALA A 150 -2.92 25.96 -10.49
C ALA A 150 -3.97 26.63 -9.55
N ASN A 151 -3.79 27.89 -9.16
CA ASN A 151 -4.80 28.64 -8.41
C ASN A 151 -6.07 28.88 -9.23
N THR A 152 -5.94 28.98 -10.56
CA THR A 152 -7.02 29.35 -11.47
C THR A 152 -7.29 28.34 -12.57
N HIS A 153 -6.33 27.46 -12.87
CA HIS A 153 -6.42 26.49 -13.97
C HIS A 153 -6.34 25.06 -13.44
N ASP A 154 -6.91 24.15 -14.23
CA ASP A 154 -6.75 22.71 -14.09
C ASP A 154 -6.58 22.11 -15.51
N GLY A 155 -5.65 21.17 -15.67
CA GLY A 155 -5.35 20.55 -16.97
C GLY A 155 -4.54 21.42 -17.93
N LEU A 156 -4.01 22.58 -17.47
CA LEU A 156 -3.20 23.44 -18.31
C LEU A 156 -1.79 22.86 -18.44
N ALA A 157 -1.32 22.66 -19.67
CA ALA A 157 0.01 22.16 -19.98
C ALA A 157 0.79 23.15 -20.83
N LEU A 158 1.89 23.68 -20.30
CA LEU A 158 2.77 24.69 -20.91
C LEU A 158 4.20 24.16 -20.89
N GLU A 159 4.67 23.68 -22.02
CA GLU A 159 5.97 22.96 -22.11
C GLU A 159 7.16 23.90 -22.27
N ASP A 160 6.92 25.15 -22.63
CA ASP A 160 7.99 26.13 -22.86
C ASP A 160 7.82 27.41 -22.01
N ALA A 161 8.89 28.20 -21.92
CA ALA A 161 8.92 29.41 -21.13
C ALA A 161 8.08 30.56 -21.74
N ALA A 162 7.90 30.57 -23.05
CA ALA A 162 7.14 31.64 -23.71
C ALA A 162 5.63 31.47 -23.47
N SER A 163 5.12 30.25 -23.68
CA SER A 163 3.72 29.92 -23.38
C SER A 163 3.41 30.07 -21.88
N THR A 164 4.33 29.65 -21.00
CA THR A 164 4.21 29.87 -19.55
C THR A 164 4.11 31.36 -19.21
N ARG A 165 4.95 32.21 -19.79
CA ARG A 165 4.94 33.64 -19.55
C ARG A 165 3.66 34.30 -20.08
N ALA A 166 3.18 33.88 -21.24
CA ALA A 166 1.93 34.38 -21.82
C ALA A 166 0.72 34.05 -20.92
N ALA A 167 0.62 32.82 -20.42
CA ALA A 167 -0.44 32.41 -19.50
C ALA A 167 -0.38 33.17 -18.16
N LEU A 168 0.81 33.35 -17.60
CA LEU A 168 1.00 34.15 -16.37
C LEU A 168 0.58 35.61 -16.56
N ALA A 169 0.86 36.21 -17.72
CA ALA A 169 0.55 37.61 -17.98
C ALA A 169 -0.94 37.95 -17.80
N GLU A 170 -1.81 37.00 -18.10
CA GLU A 170 -3.27 37.15 -17.95
C GLU A 170 -3.79 36.87 -16.52
N MET A 171 -2.94 36.38 -15.62
CA MET A 171 -3.36 36.04 -14.25
C MET A 171 -3.76 37.30 -13.45
N PRO A 172 -4.85 37.18 -12.63
CA PRO A 172 -5.20 38.18 -11.64
C PRO A 172 -4.08 38.35 -10.61
N ILE A 173 -3.78 39.59 -10.22
CA ILE A 173 -2.66 39.93 -9.34
C ILE A 173 -2.79 39.32 -7.95
N ASP A 174 -4.01 39.11 -7.47
CA ASP A 174 -4.32 38.46 -6.20
C ASP A 174 -4.16 36.91 -6.22
N ARG A 175 -3.88 36.32 -7.39
CA ARG A 175 -3.75 34.89 -7.60
C ARG A 175 -2.32 34.42 -7.87
N ILE A 176 -1.38 35.35 -8.00
CA ILE A 176 0.03 35.03 -8.32
C ILE A 176 0.90 34.79 -7.08
N GLY A 177 0.33 34.70 -5.87
CA GLY A 177 1.06 34.36 -4.66
C GLY A 177 1.73 35.52 -3.92
N LEU A 178 1.40 36.76 -4.24
CA LEU A 178 1.81 37.94 -3.47
C LEU A 178 1.11 37.97 -2.09
N ARG A 179 1.73 38.64 -1.14
CA ARG A 179 1.05 38.93 0.14
C ARG A 179 -0.23 39.75 -0.11
N PRO A 180 -1.28 39.54 0.68
CA PRO A 180 -2.56 40.25 0.47
C PRO A 180 -2.41 41.76 0.42
N GLU A 181 -1.53 42.33 1.24
CA GLU A 181 -1.23 43.77 1.30
C GLU A 181 -0.60 44.30 0.02
N ASP A 182 0.35 43.53 -0.58
CA ASP A 182 1.01 43.90 -1.83
C ASP A 182 0.03 43.79 -3.01
N ALA A 183 -0.78 42.73 -3.07
CA ALA A 183 -1.82 42.56 -4.08
C ALA A 183 -2.87 43.67 -4.00
N GLN A 184 -3.30 44.11 -2.81
CA GLN A 184 -4.21 45.23 -2.60
C GLN A 184 -3.55 46.57 -3.03
N ALA A 185 -2.24 46.76 -2.77
CA ALA A 185 -1.52 47.94 -3.19
C ALA A 185 -1.52 48.07 -4.72
N PHE A 186 -1.24 46.97 -5.45
CA PHE A 186 -1.38 46.94 -6.90
C PHE A 186 -2.82 47.24 -7.36
N GLY A 187 -3.82 46.63 -6.72
CA GLY A 187 -5.24 46.87 -7.01
C GLY A 187 -5.63 48.32 -6.85
N ARG A 188 -5.15 49.03 -5.78
CA ARG A 188 -5.36 50.47 -5.58
C ARG A 188 -4.70 51.35 -6.67
N MET A 189 -3.67 50.84 -7.33
CA MET A 189 -3.03 51.47 -8.50
C MET A 189 -3.76 51.16 -9.82
N GLY A 190 -4.85 50.39 -9.79
CA GLY A 190 -5.59 49.96 -10.99
C GLY A 190 -4.95 48.75 -11.71
N LEU A 191 -3.91 48.15 -11.15
CA LEU A 191 -3.19 47.01 -11.73
C LEU A 191 -3.87 45.74 -11.25
N ARG A 192 -4.64 45.09 -12.14
CA ARG A 192 -5.44 43.92 -11.83
C ARG A 192 -4.88 42.62 -12.38
N GLN A 193 -4.04 42.69 -13.41
CA GLN A 193 -3.40 41.56 -14.10
C GLN A 193 -1.90 41.70 -14.06
N LEU A 194 -1.20 40.54 -14.06
CA LEU A 194 0.26 40.53 -14.00
C LEU A 194 0.91 41.27 -15.16
N LYS A 195 0.37 41.22 -16.39
CA LYS A 195 0.91 41.94 -17.56
C LYS A 195 1.04 43.44 -17.30
N GLN A 196 0.12 44.03 -16.56
CA GLN A 196 0.15 45.46 -16.22
C GLN A 196 1.29 45.79 -15.25
N VAL A 197 1.60 44.87 -14.32
CA VAL A 197 2.76 45.01 -13.41
C VAL A 197 4.07 44.83 -14.15
N LEU A 198 4.14 43.85 -15.06
CA LEU A 198 5.33 43.60 -15.87
C LEU A 198 5.67 44.73 -16.88
N ALA A 199 4.69 45.57 -17.23
CA ALA A 199 4.88 46.75 -18.06
C ALA A 199 5.54 47.92 -17.31
N LEU A 200 5.59 47.86 -15.95
CA LEU A 200 6.22 48.91 -15.14
C LEU A 200 7.73 48.79 -15.15
N PRO A 201 8.48 49.94 -15.14
CA PRO A 201 9.92 49.92 -14.95
C PRO A 201 10.30 49.19 -13.61
N ARG A 202 11.31 48.34 -13.67
CA ARG A 202 11.77 47.58 -12.47
C ARG A 202 12.18 48.49 -11.31
N ASP A 203 12.83 49.63 -11.62
CA ASP A 203 13.25 50.61 -10.63
C ASP A 203 12.06 51.27 -9.93
N ALA A 204 10.94 51.48 -10.63
CA ALA A 204 9.72 52.01 -10.03
C ALA A 204 9.10 51.02 -9.07
N LEU A 205 9.14 49.73 -9.37
CA LEU A 205 8.70 48.67 -8.47
C LEU A 205 9.64 48.57 -7.24
N ALA A 206 10.97 48.66 -7.44
CA ALA A 206 11.96 48.61 -6.36
C ALA A 206 11.82 49.72 -5.35
N ARG A 207 11.43 50.93 -5.78
CA ARG A 207 11.23 52.09 -4.90
C ARG A 207 9.97 51.99 -4.07
N ARG A 208 8.97 51.24 -4.52
CA ARG A 208 7.61 51.26 -3.94
C ARG A 208 7.25 49.98 -3.20
N PHE A 209 7.86 48.85 -3.56
CA PHE A 209 7.60 47.53 -2.97
C PHE A 209 8.86 46.95 -2.37
N ALA A 210 8.68 46.08 -1.36
CA ALA A 210 9.77 45.37 -0.76
C ALA A 210 10.51 44.47 -1.78
N ALA A 211 11.82 44.25 -1.60
CA ALA A 211 12.63 43.41 -2.46
C ALA A 211 12.05 42.00 -2.66
N GLN A 212 11.29 41.50 -1.70
CA GLN A 212 10.58 40.21 -1.78
C GLN A 212 9.57 40.15 -2.94
N VAL A 213 8.90 41.27 -3.29
CA VAL A 213 7.97 41.32 -4.42
C VAL A 213 8.71 41.12 -5.75
N GLN A 214 9.87 41.80 -5.93
CA GLN A 214 10.68 41.61 -7.11
C GLN A 214 11.27 40.19 -7.19
N LEU A 215 11.77 39.67 -6.07
CA LEU A 215 12.27 38.31 -5.99
C LEU A 215 11.20 37.32 -6.42
N HIS A 216 9.98 37.47 -5.92
CA HIS A 216 8.84 36.60 -6.27
C HIS A 216 8.49 36.70 -7.77
N LEU A 217 8.45 37.91 -8.34
CA LEU A 217 8.21 38.11 -9.77
C LEU A 217 9.31 37.48 -10.61
N ASP A 218 10.57 37.59 -10.21
CA ASP A 218 11.71 36.96 -10.90
C ASP A 218 11.64 35.45 -10.84
N GLN A 219 11.24 34.87 -9.70
CA GLN A 219 11.02 33.43 -9.56
C GLN A 219 9.81 32.97 -10.39
N LEU A 220 8.72 33.72 -10.39
CA LEU A 220 7.51 33.43 -11.16
C LEU A 220 7.80 33.37 -12.66
N LEU A 221 8.65 34.28 -13.16
CA LEU A 221 9.05 34.36 -14.56
C LEU A 221 10.21 33.40 -14.92
N GLY A 222 10.71 32.62 -13.95
CA GLY A 222 11.83 31.72 -14.16
C GLY A 222 13.19 32.39 -14.34
N MET A 223 13.30 33.70 -14.04
CA MET A 223 14.56 34.45 -14.08
C MET A 223 15.44 34.15 -12.87
N ARG A 224 14.86 33.66 -11.80
CA ARG A 224 15.56 33.23 -10.59
C ARG A 224 15.02 31.90 -10.09
N ASN A 225 15.91 30.99 -9.76
CA ASN A 225 15.50 29.68 -9.25
C ASN A 225 14.93 29.77 -7.83
N LEU A 226 13.88 29.01 -7.56
CA LEU A 226 13.39 28.75 -6.21
C LEU A 226 14.24 27.63 -5.61
N GLY A 227 14.85 27.86 -4.44
CA GLY A 227 15.54 26.81 -3.68
C GLY A 227 14.53 25.83 -3.10
N LEU A 228 14.32 24.70 -3.78
CA LEU A 228 13.42 23.65 -3.33
C LEU A 228 14.18 22.61 -2.49
N ALA A 229 13.62 22.26 -1.35
CA ALA A 229 13.98 21.02 -0.66
C ALA A 229 13.20 19.87 -1.28
N PHE A 230 13.90 18.79 -1.59
CA PHE A 230 13.29 17.60 -2.14
C PHE A 230 12.96 16.59 -1.04
N PHE A 231 11.85 15.89 -1.24
CA PHE A 231 11.37 14.86 -0.34
C PHE A 231 12.22 13.60 -0.46
N GLU A 232 12.59 13.05 0.68
CA GLU A 232 13.23 11.75 0.78
C GLU A 232 12.26 10.79 1.48
N PRO A 233 11.84 9.70 0.82
CA PRO A 233 10.91 8.75 1.41
C PRO A 233 11.52 8.09 2.66
N PRO A 234 10.81 8.01 3.79
CA PRO A 234 11.30 7.32 4.98
C PRO A 234 11.45 5.82 4.75
N ASP A 235 12.32 5.16 5.55
CA ASP A 235 12.59 3.72 5.42
C ASP A 235 11.50 2.82 5.99
N ARG A 236 10.52 3.40 6.66
CA ARG A 236 9.38 2.69 7.25
C ARG A 236 8.07 3.38 6.91
N PHE A 237 7.00 2.61 6.88
CA PHE A 237 5.65 3.13 6.82
C PHE A 237 5.00 3.07 8.19
N GLU A 238 4.40 4.19 8.60
CA GLU A 238 3.57 4.24 9.79
C GLU A 238 2.35 5.12 9.52
N ALA A 239 1.17 4.59 9.80
CA ALA A 239 -0.09 5.33 9.71
C ALA A 239 -0.93 5.08 10.95
N ARG A 240 -1.61 6.11 11.44
CA ARG A 240 -2.56 6.02 12.55
C ARG A 240 -3.89 6.64 12.16
N LEU A 241 -4.95 5.92 12.43
CA LEU A 241 -6.31 6.31 12.12
C LEU A 241 -7.15 6.30 13.38
N GLU A 242 -7.74 7.45 13.72
CA GLU A 242 -8.69 7.59 14.82
C GLU A 242 -10.09 7.24 14.30
N LEU A 243 -10.75 6.30 14.99
CA LEU A 243 -12.11 5.87 14.65
C LEU A 243 -13.10 6.85 15.31
N ASN A 244 -14.14 7.25 14.57
CA ASN A 244 -15.12 8.22 15.04
C ASN A 244 -16.03 7.67 16.17
N PHE A 245 -15.98 6.36 16.41
CA PHE A 245 -16.75 5.65 17.43
C PHE A 245 -15.98 4.40 17.87
N ASP A 246 -16.32 3.88 19.03
CA ASP A 246 -15.75 2.67 19.58
C ASP A 246 -16.21 1.46 18.74
N VAL A 247 -15.27 0.68 18.20
CA VAL A 247 -15.54 -0.46 17.31
C VAL A 247 -15.28 -1.78 18.02
N GLU A 248 -16.30 -2.64 18.06
CA GLU A 248 -16.24 -3.96 18.71
C GLU A 248 -16.22 -5.13 17.70
N SER A 249 -16.51 -4.85 16.44
CA SER A 249 -16.65 -5.87 15.40
C SER A 249 -15.43 -5.92 14.49
N HIS A 250 -14.88 -7.12 14.26
CA HIS A 250 -13.83 -7.35 13.25
C HIS A 250 -14.25 -6.87 11.85
N GLN A 251 -15.52 -7.09 11.49
CA GLN A 251 -16.04 -6.69 10.18
C GLN A 251 -16.02 -5.17 10.00
N ALA A 252 -16.35 -4.41 11.07
CA ALA A 252 -16.31 -2.95 11.02
C ALA A 252 -14.88 -2.40 10.92
N LEU A 253 -13.87 -3.14 11.43
CA LEU A 253 -12.46 -2.77 11.31
C LEU A 253 -11.91 -2.98 9.89
N LEU A 254 -12.55 -3.80 9.05
CA LEU A 254 -12.05 -4.07 7.69
C LEU A 254 -12.08 -2.84 6.79
N PHE A 255 -13.06 -1.94 6.96
CA PHE A 255 -13.13 -0.74 6.15
C PHE A 255 -11.94 0.22 6.40
N PRO A 256 -11.69 0.67 7.65
CA PRO A 256 -10.52 1.50 7.93
C PRO A 256 -9.20 0.79 7.62
N LEU A 257 -9.10 -0.52 7.87
CA LEU A 257 -7.91 -1.30 7.55
C LEU A 257 -7.65 -1.34 6.04
N ARG A 258 -8.67 -1.53 5.21
CA ARG A 258 -8.56 -1.45 3.74
C ARG A 258 -7.95 -0.14 3.31
N ARG A 259 -8.38 0.96 3.93
CA ARG A 259 -7.86 2.29 3.64
C ARG A 259 -6.38 2.40 3.96
N MET A 260 -5.96 1.97 5.15
CA MET A 260 -4.57 2.01 5.58
C MET A 260 -3.67 1.14 4.70
N LEU A 261 -4.16 -0.03 4.26
CA LEU A 261 -3.43 -0.90 3.33
C LEU A 261 -3.34 -0.32 1.91
N THR A 262 -4.34 0.44 1.48
CA THR A 262 -4.25 1.19 0.21
C THR A 262 -3.19 2.28 0.30
N ASP A 263 -3.08 2.98 1.42
CA ASP A 263 -2.06 3.97 1.68
C ASP A 263 -0.66 3.35 1.76
N LEU A 264 -0.53 2.18 2.41
CA LEU A 264 0.71 1.39 2.42
C LEU A 264 1.11 0.99 0.98
N ALA A 265 0.18 0.48 0.18
CA ALA A 265 0.45 0.09 -1.21
C ALA A 265 0.94 1.27 -2.06
N ALA A 266 0.35 2.45 -1.89
CA ALA A 266 0.78 3.68 -2.56
C ALA A 266 2.20 4.09 -2.15
N PHE A 267 2.53 3.99 -0.87
CA PHE A 267 3.87 4.24 -0.33
C PHE A 267 4.90 3.25 -0.89
N LEU A 268 4.59 1.96 -0.87
CA LEU A 268 5.46 0.89 -1.38
C LEU A 268 5.74 1.06 -2.89
N ALA A 269 4.70 1.41 -3.66
CA ALA A 269 4.85 1.68 -5.08
C ALA A 269 5.78 2.87 -5.35
N GLY A 270 5.77 3.89 -4.50
CA GLY A 270 6.67 5.04 -4.58
C GLY A 270 8.14 4.68 -4.41
N ARG A 271 8.45 3.69 -3.60
CA ARG A 271 9.82 3.20 -3.32
C ARG A 271 10.26 2.02 -4.18
N ASP A 272 9.38 1.51 -5.03
CA ASP A 272 9.56 0.23 -5.76
C ASP A 272 9.86 -0.95 -4.84
N CYS A 273 9.22 -0.93 -3.65
CA CYS A 273 9.34 -1.96 -2.62
C CYS A 273 8.04 -2.76 -2.51
N GLY A 274 8.11 -3.91 -1.84
CA GLY A 274 6.99 -4.62 -1.27
C GLY A 274 7.09 -4.61 0.25
N VAL A 275 6.10 -5.20 0.92
CA VAL A 275 6.14 -5.47 2.36
C VAL A 275 6.20 -6.97 2.58
N GLN A 276 7.05 -7.41 3.49
CA GLN A 276 7.16 -8.81 3.90
C GLN A 276 6.63 -9.05 5.32
N ARG A 277 6.56 -7.98 6.12
CA ARG A 277 5.94 -8.01 7.44
C ARG A 277 5.36 -6.66 7.79
N PHE A 278 4.11 -6.68 8.30
CA PHE A 278 3.51 -5.48 8.89
C PHE A 278 2.70 -5.82 10.13
N LYS A 279 2.52 -4.83 10.97
CA LYS A 279 1.79 -4.94 12.24
C LYS A 279 0.63 -3.96 12.25
N VAL A 280 -0.50 -4.43 12.74
CA VAL A 280 -1.67 -3.58 13.00
C VAL A 280 -1.93 -3.59 14.50
N PHE A 281 -1.88 -2.42 15.12
CA PHE A 281 -2.23 -2.23 16.51
C PHE A 281 -3.65 -1.69 16.58
N MET A 282 -4.48 -2.37 17.33
CA MET A 282 -5.84 -1.95 17.69
C MET A 282 -5.75 -1.34 19.07
N GLU A 283 -5.77 0.00 19.12
CA GLU A 283 -5.59 0.76 20.36
C GLU A 283 -6.92 0.91 21.11
N HIS A 284 -6.93 0.53 22.37
CA HIS A 284 -8.08 0.59 23.28
C HIS A 284 -8.01 1.80 24.22
N ALA A 285 -9.12 2.17 24.87
CA ALA A 285 -9.16 3.36 25.74
C ALA A 285 -8.36 3.19 27.04
N GLN A 286 -8.39 2.00 27.63
CA GLN A 286 -7.86 1.72 28.97
C GLN A 286 -7.08 0.40 29.06
N ASP A 287 -6.98 -0.35 27.96
CA ASP A 287 -6.36 -1.67 27.91
C ASP A 287 -5.08 -1.63 27.06
N HIS A 288 -4.27 -2.68 27.16
CA HIS A 288 -3.13 -2.85 26.27
C HIS A 288 -3.60 -3.08 24.83
N ASP A 289 -2.89 -2.48 23.87
CA ASP A 289 -3.16 -2.63 22.45
C ASP A 289 -3.27 -4.11 22.06
N THR A 290 -4.25 -4.43 21.23
CA THR A 290 -4.29 -5.73 20.58
C THR A 290 -3.46 -5.66 19.31
N GLN A 291 -2.44 -6.50 19.19
CA GLN A 291 -1.52 -6.53 18.06
C GLN A 291 -1.89 -7.66 17.10
N LEU A 292 -1.89 -7.35 15.82
CA LEU A 292 -2.03 -8.27 14.71
C LEU A 292 -0.74 -8.25 13.90
N ASP A 293 -0.03 -9.37 13.83
CA ASP A 293 1.16 -9.56 13.01
C ASP A 293 0.78 -10.27 11.70
N VAL A 294 1.15 -9.67 10.58
CA VAL A 294 0.98 -10.25 9.24
C VAL A 294 2.35 -10.42 8.61
N GLY A 295 2.78 -11.66 8.43
CA GLY A 295 4.03 -12.02 7.77
C GLY A 295 3.74 -12.70 6.43
N LEU A 296 4.55 -12.41 5.42
CA LEU A 296 4.48 -12.92 4.07
C LEU A 296 5.80 -13.62 3.73
N LEU A 297 5.74 -14.64 2.88
CA LEU A 297 6.96 -15.33 2.40
C LEU A 297 7.67 -14.57 1.28
N ALA A 298 6.93 -13.77 0.53
CA ALA A 298 7.46 -12.91 -0.52
C ALA A 298 6.99 -11.48 -0.33
N ALA A 299 7.76 -10.53 -0.84
CA ALA A 299 7.38 -9.13 -0.83
C ALA A 299 6.10 -8.92 -1.65
N GLU A 300 5.10 -8.25 -1.07
CA GLU A 300 3.82 -7.97 -1.71
C GLU A 300 3.48 -6.48 -1.57
N ARG A 301 2.74 -5.94 -2.53
CA ARG A 301 2.25 -4.55 -2.51
C ARG A 301 0.83 -4.39 -3.05
N ASP A 302 0.17 -5.49 -3.47
CA ASP A 302 -1.24 -5.42 -3.86
C ASP A 302 -2.12 -5.22 -2.63
N PRO A 303 -2.88 -4.10 -2.55
CA PRO A 303 -3.70 -3.79 -1.38
C PRO A 303 -4.82 -4.81 -1.16
N ALA A 304 -5.31 -5.47 -2.22
CA ALA A 304 -6.36 -6.49 -2.09
C ALA A 304 -5.81 -7.75 -1.43
N MET A 305 -4.61 -8.19 -1.84
CA MET A 305 -3.92 -9.32 -1.24
C MET A 305 -3.55 -9.05 0.22
N LEU A 306 -2.98 -7.87 0.52
CA LEU A 306 -2.63 -7.47 1.89
C LEU A 306 -3.88 -7.45 2.80
N LEU A 307 -5.03 -6.96 2.28
CA LEU A 307 -6.28 -6.94 3.03
C LEU A 307 -6.81 -8.35 3.30
N GLU A 308 -6.73 -9.25 2.33
CA GLU A 308 -7.18 -10.63 2.47
C GLU A 308 -6.37 -11.35 3.55
N LEU A 309 -5.05 -11.20 3.55
CA LEU A 309 -4.17 -11.78 4.57
C LEU A 309 -4.44 -11.19 5.96
N ALA A 310 -4.58 -9.87 6.05
CA ALA A 310 -4.91 -9.20 7.30
C ALA A 310 -6.29 -9.63 7.83
N ARG A 311 -7.28 -9.79 6.95
CA ARG A 311 -8.62 -10.30 7.31
C ARG A 311 -8.55 -11.70 7.89
N GLY A 312 -7.84 -12.63 7.23
CA GLY A 312 -7.70 -14.00 7.73
C GLY A 312 -7.05 -14.06 9.11
N ARG A 313 -6.07 -13.18 9.36
CA ARG A 313 -5.44 -13.08 10.69
C ARG A 313 -6.34 -12.39 11.72
N LEU A 314 -7.06 -11.34 11.32
CA LEU A 314 -7.97 -10.61 12.21
C LEU A 314 -9.09 -11.48 12.75
N GLU A 315 -9.62 -12.41 11.95
CA GLU A 315 -10.66 -13.36 12.34
C GLU A 315 -10.20 -14.31 13.48
N LEU A 316 -8.88 -14.54 13.62
CA LEU A 316 -8.28 -15.37 14.66
C LEU A 316 -7.96 -14.59 15.96
N VAL A 317 -7.96 -13.26 15.89
CA VAL A 317 -7.64 -12.40 17.05
C VAL A 317 -8.88 -12.16 17.89
N ARG A 318 -8.75 -12.26 19.20
CA ARG A 318 -9.82 -11.87 20.12
C ARG A 318 -9.65 -10.42 20.54
N LEU A 319 -10.60 -9.57 20.18
CA LEU A 319 -10.66 -8.19 20.69
C LEU A 319 -10.96 -8.20 22.18
N LYS A 320 -10.10 -7.52 22.96
CA LYS A 320 -10.23 -7.47 24.43
C LYS A 320 -11.21 -6.39 24.89
N ALA A 321 -11.27 -5.31 24.14
CA ALA A 321 -12.10 -4.14 24.40
C ALA A 321 -12.41 -3.41 23.06
N PRO A 322 -13.36 -2.47 23.05
CA PRO A 322 -13.63 -1.65 21.86
C PRO A 322 -12.39 -0.91 21.36
N VAL A 323 -12.21 -0.89 20.05
CA VAL A 323 -11.06 -0.25 19.37
C VAL A 323 -11.38 1.20 19.06
N ARG A 324 -10.48 2.11 19.45
CA ARG A 324 -10.58 3.57 19.19
C ARG A 324 -9.69 4.05 18.09
N ASN A 325 -8.50 3.47 17.97
CA ASN A 325 -7.57 3.82 16.91
C ASN A 325 -6.99 2.56 16.28
N LEU A 326 -6.65 2.66 15.01
CA LEU A 326 -5.82 1.70 14.30
C LEU A 326 -4.46 2.35 14.02
N ARG A 327 -3.38 1.61 14.25
CA ARG A 327 -2.04 2.00 13.88
C ARG A 327 -1.38 0.87 13.09
N LEU A 328 -0.97 1.16 11.87
CA LEU A 328 -0.30 0.21 10.98
C LEU A 328 1.16 0.60 10.84
N VAL A 329 2.06 -0.36 11.04
CA VAL A 329 3.51 -0.19 10.95
C VAL A 329 4.10 -1.26 10.04
N ALA A 330 4.92 -0.83 9.06
CA ALA A 330 5.68 -1.70 8.19
C ALA A 330 7.14 -1.22 8.14
N GLU A 331 8.06 -2.07 8.58
CA GLU A 331 9.49 -1.76 8.71
C GLU A 331 10.35 -2.59 7.75
N ASP A 332 9.91 -3.81 7.43
CA ASP A 332 10.60 -4.72 6.52
C ASP A 332 10.05 -4.53 5.10
N LEU A 333 10.74 -3.71 4.31
CA LEU A 333 10.33 -3.24 2.98
C LEU A 333 11.36 -3.66 1.92
N PRO A 334 11.47 -4.96 1.60
CA PRO A 334 12.39 -5.43 0.59
C PRO A 334 12.03 -4.92 -0.82
N PRO A 335 12.99 -4.91 -1.77
CA PRO A 335 12.71 -4.60 -3.16
C PRO A 335 11.59 -5.49 -3.71
N PHE A 336 10.67 -4.90 -4.45
CA PHE A 336 9.58 -5.64 -5.07
C PHE A 336 10.01 -6.16 -6.44
N VAL A 337 10.06 -7.48 -6.59
CA VAL A 337 10.29 -8.14 -7.87
C VAL A 337 8.94 -8.66 -8.38
N PRO A 338 8.35 -8.03 -9.44
CA PRO A 338 7.11 -8.53 -10.02
C PRO A 338 7.31 -9.98 -10.50
N GLN A 339 6.41 -10.86 -10.13
CA GLN A 339 6.42 -12.20 -10.71
C GLN A 339 6.11 -12.10 -12.21
N HIS A 340 7.04 -12.55 -13.04
CA HIS A 340 6.89 -12.54 -14.49
C HIS A 340 5.75 -13.49 -14.88
N LYS A 341 4.65 -12.92 -15.39
CA LYS A 341 3.65 -13.69 -16.12
C LYS A 341 4.23 -13.94 -17.50
N ALA A 342 4.37 -15.19 -17.89
CA ALA A 342 4.82 -15.56 -19.24
C ALA A 342 3.87 -14.91 -20.26
N LEU A 343 4.42 -14.15 -21.21
CA LEU A 343 3.66 -13.32 -22.17
C LEU A 343 2.70 -14.15 -23.05
N PHE A 344 2.96 -15.46 -23.16
CA PHE A 344 2.29 -16.39 -24.06
C PHE A 344 1.53 -17.52 -23.36
N ASP A 345 1.37 -17.49 -22.03
CA ASP A 345 0.59 -18.49 -21.31
C ASP A 345 -0.86 -18.00 -21.09
N PRO A 346 -1.84 -18.51 -21.87
CA PRO A 346 -3.23 -18.13 -21.73
C PRO A 346 -3.86 -18.58 -20.39
N ARG A 347 -3.24 -19.52 -19.67
CA ARG A 347 -3.69 -19.98 -18.36
C ARG A 347 -3.21 -19.09 -17.21
N ALA A 348 -2.18 -18.27 -17.45
CA ALA A 348 -1.59 -17.39 -16.43
C ALA A 348 -2.56 -16.27 -15.97
N GLN A 349 -3.61 -15.95 -16.73
CA GLN A 349 -4.59 -14.93 -16.37
C GLN A 349 -5.58 -15.38 -15.29
N GLN A 350 -5.75 -16.69 -15.08
CA GLN A 350 -6.70 -17.25 -14.11
C GLN A 350 -6.04 -18.01 -12.97
N ALA A 351 -4.77 -18.40 -13.09
CA ALA A 351 -4.05 -19.12 -12.06
C ALA A 351 -3.47 -18.14 -11.04
N GLN A 352 -3.85 -18.30 -9.79
CA GLN A 352 -3.17 -17.59 -8.69
C GLN A 352 -1.72 -18.11 -8.60
N PRO A 353 -0.72 -17.23 -8.43
CA PRO A 353 0.63 -17.63 -8.14
C PRO A 353 0.64 -18.55 -6.91
N TRP A 354 1.47 -19.60 -6.96
CA TRP A 354 1.58 -20.59 -5.87
C TRP A 354 1.87 -19.92 -4.52
N GLU A 355 2.73 -18.93 -4.51
CA GLU A 355 3.10 -18.16 -3.31
C GLU A 355 1.89 -17.47 -2.68
N GLN A 356 1.03 -16.84 -3.49
CA GLN A 356 -0.18 -16.19 -3.00
C GLN A 356 -1.19 -17.19 -2.43
N LEU A 357 -1.37 -18.34 -3.10
CA LEU A 357 -2.24 -19.40 -2.58
C LEU A 357 -1.74 -19.90 -1.23
N ARG A 358 -0.43 -20.12 -1.12
CA ARG A 358 0.22 -20.58 0.11
C ARG A 358 0.05 -19.57 1.25
N GLU A 359 0.21 -18.27 1.00
CA GLU A 359 -0.02 -17.21 1.97
C GLU A 359 -1.47 -17.18 2.45
N ARG A 360 -2.42 -17.31 1.53
CA ARG A 360 -3.85 -17.37 1.87
C ARG A 360 -4.17 -18.58 2.75
N LEU A 361 -3.60 -19.74 2.43
CA LEU A 361 -3.77 -20.95 3.25
C LEU A 361 -3.21 -20.75 4.67
N ARG A 362 -2.01 -20.19 4.79
CA ARG A 362 -1.39 -19.91 6.10
C ARG A 362 -2.19 -18.87 6.90
N ALA A 363 -2.65 -17.80 6.25
CA ALA A 363 -3.48 -16.79 6.91
C ALA A 363 -4.79 -17.38 7.46
N ARG A 364 -5.39 -18.33 6.74
CA ARG A 364 -6.68 -18.93 7.12
C ARG A 364 -6.55 -20.10 8.09
N LEU A 365 -5.54 -20.95 7.93
CA LEU A 365 -5.38 -22.20 8.69
C LEU A 365 -4.37 -22.06 9.84
N GLY A 366 -3.61 -20.99 9.87
CA GLY A 366 -2.48 -20.78 10.78
C GLY A 366 -1.14 -21.18 10.16
N ASP A 367 -0.05 -20.60 10.67
CA ASP A 367 1.30 -20.77 10.12
C ASP A 367 1.79 -22.23 10.20
N GLN A 368 1.37 -22.96 11.23
CA GLN A 368 1.75 -24.35 11.47
C GLN A 368 1.01 -25.35 10.58
N ALA A 369 -0.12 -24.96 9.98
CA ALA A 369 -0.94 -25.85 9.16
C ALA A 369 -0.39 -26.07 7.75
N VAL A 370 0.50 -25.21 7.28
CA VAL A 370 1.13 -25.30 5.95
C VAL A 370 2.62 -25.43 6.14
N THR A 371 3.14 -26.65 5.98
CA THR A 371 4.56 -26.99 6.15
C THR A 371 5.17 -27.43 4.84
N GLY A 372 6.45 -27.20 4.69
CA GLY A 372 7.26 -27.80 3.63
C GLY A 372 7.67 -29.23 3.98
N LEU A 373 8.08 -29.99 2.98
CA LEU A 373 8.68 -31.31 3.15
C LEU A 373 10.10 -31.26 2.58
N SER A 374 11.04 -31.80 3.32
CA SER A 374 12.41 -32.00 2.84
C SER A 374 12.84 -33.44 3.00
N ALA A 375 13.64 -33.92 2.04
CA ALA A 375 14.26 -35.23 2.12
C ALA A 375 15.39 -35.20 3.15
N VAL A 376 15.51 -36.28 3.92
CA VAL A 376 16.60 -36.53 4.87
C VAL A 376 17.40 -37.76 4.38
N ALA A 377 18.71 -37.69 4.53
CA ALA A 377 19.60 -38.77 4.14
C ALA A 377 19.53 -39.93 5.16
N ASP A 378 18.37 -40.56 5.26
CA ASP A 378 18.14 -41.76 6.08
C ASP A 378 17.52 -42.86 5.21
N HIS A 379 17.98 -44.10 5.41
CA HIS A 379 17.44 -45.24 4.67
C HIS A 379 16.13 -45.76 5.26
N ARG A 380 15.81 -45.42 6.51
CA ARG A 380 14.52 -45.72 7.16
C ARG A 380 13.43 -44.91 6.54
N PRO A 381 12.37 -45.49 5.95
CA PRO A 381 11.34 -44.70 5.23
C PRO A 381 10.66 -43.64 6.09
N GLU A 382 10.41 -43.98 7.35
CA GLU A 382 9.79 -43.08 8.34
C GLU A 382 10.67 -41.89 8.75
N GLN A 383 12.00 -41.98 8.54
CA GLN A 383 13.00 -40.96 8.84
C GLN A 383 13.56 -40.27 7.58
N ALA A 384 13.16 -40.73 6.37
CA ALA A 384 13.68 -40.25 5.10
C ALA A 384 13.12 -38.85 4.70
N TRP A 385 12.23 -38.29 5.47
CA TRP A 385 11.67 -36.98 5.26
C TRP A 385 11.39 -36.28 6.61
N GLN A 386 11.36 -34.97 6.57
CA GLN A 386 10.95 -34.14 7.72
C GLN A 386 10.12 -32.94 7.25
N ALA A 387 9.21 -32.51 8.12
CA ALA A 387 8.52 -31.27 7.93
C ALA A 387 9.49 -30.10 8.23
N ASN A 388 9.49 -29.08 7.39
CA ASN A 388 10.27 -27.87 7.58
C ASN A 388 9.46 -26.62 7.25
N GLU A 389 10.05 -25.45 7.38
CA GLU A 389 9.43 -24.22 6.97
C GLU A 389 9.20 -24.17 5.47
N VAL A 390 8.09 -23.60 5.07
CA VAL A 390 7.70 -23.49 3.67
C VAL A 390 8.69 -22.59 2.92
N GLY A 391 9.28 -23.14 1.85
CA GLY A 391 10.28 -22.42 1.03
C GLY A 391 11.72 -22.85 1.28
N GLN A 392 11.99 -23.69 2.30
CA GLN A 392 13.29 -24.32 2.45
C GLN A 392 13.38 -25.56 1.54
N TRP A 393 14.42 -25.63 0.72
CA TRP A 393 14.64 -26.72 -0.21
C TRP A 393 15.77 -27.61 0.30
N SER A 394 15.56 -28.93 0.22
CA SER A 394 16.64 -29.88 0.44
C SER A 394 17.52 -29.96 -0.81
N SER A 395 18.84 -29.89 -0.64
CA SER A 395 19.79 -30.13 -1.73
C SER A 395 19.99 -31.62 -2.04
N LEU A 396 19.33 -32.50 -1.28
CA LEU A 396 19.43 -33.95 -1.50
C LEU A 396 18.70 -34.34 -2.79
N CYS A 397 19.46 -34.80 -3.76
CA CYS A 397 18.93 -35.46 -4.95
C CYS A 397 18.58 -36.90 -4.58
N VAL A 398 17.30 -37.16 -4.32
CA VAL A 398 16.81 -38.52 -4.11
C VAL A 398 16.59 -39.12 -5.48
N ALA A 399 17.37 -40.16 -5.82
CA ALA A 399 17.12 -40.91 -7.06
C ALA A 399 15.68 -41.46 -7.02
N PRO A 400 14.89 -41.31 -8.11
CA PRO A 400 13.58 -41.92 -8.19
C PRO A 400 13.71 -43.43 -8.07
N GLY A 401 13.47 -43.90 -6.86
CA GLY A 401 13.62 -45.28 -6.51
C GLY A 401 12.32 -46.07 -6.56
N SER A 402 12.44 -47.32 -6.30
CA SER A 402 11.37 -48.32 -6.26
C SER A 402 10.49 -48.21 -5.00
N ARG A 403 10.37 -47.04 -4.38
CA ARG A 403 9.64 -46.84 -3.12
C ARG A 403 8.24 -46.26 -3.35
N PRO A 404 7.28 -46.54 -2.43
CA PRO A 404 5.92 -46.03 -2.58
C PRO A 404 5.84 -44.49 -2.41
N GLY A 405 4.92 -43.90 -3.09
CA GLY A 405 4.61 -42.47 -2.93
C GLY A 405 3.79 -42.15 -1.69
N TRP A 406 3.21 -43.15 -1.04
CA TRP A 406 2.40 -42.98 0.15
C TRP A 406 2.82 -43.94 1.26
N LEU A 407 3.25 -43.45 2.41
CA LEU A 407 3.54 -44.23 3.61
C LEU A 407 2.39 -44.15 4.60
N LEU A 408 2.08 -45.29 5.23
CA LEU A 408 1.14 -45.36 6.32
C LEU A 408 1.76 -44.77 7.59
N ALA A 409 0.99 -44.00 8.33
CA ALA A 409 1.42 -43.44 9.62
C ALA A 409 1.80 -44.55 10.63
N THR A 410 1.10 -45.70 10.57
CA THR A 410 1.36 -46.87 11.38
C THR A 410 1.29 -48.07 10.45
N PRO A 411 2.34 -48.92 10.37
CA PRO A 411 2.32 -50.15 9.58
C PRO A 411 1.21 -51.08 10.06
N THR A 412 0.58 -51.79 9.14
CA THR A 412 -0.50 -52.75 9.43
C THR A 412 -0.08 -54.19 9.08
N VAL A 413 -0.44 -55.18 9.90
CA VAL A 413 -0.14 -56.58 9.66
C VAL A 413 -0.96 -57.07 8.47
N LEU A 414 -0.32 -57.83 7.58
CA LEU A 414 -0.94 -58.50 6.43
C LEU A 414 -1.25 -59.94 6.74
N GLU A 415 -2.48 -60.38 6.42
CA GLU A 415 -2.86 -61.80 6.49
C GLU A 415 -2.20 -62.58 5.36
N GLU A 416 -1.63 -63.74 5.65
CA GLU A 416 -0.81 -64.53 4.69
C GLU A 416 -1.52 -64.92 3.38
N GLN A 417 -2.85 -64.93 3.35
CA GLN A 417 -3.63 -65.27 2.18
C GLN A 417 -4.11 -64.06 1.35
N ALA A 418 -3.78 -62.83 1.76
CA ALA A 418 -4.33 -61.63 1.19
C ALA A 418 -3.46 -60.98 0.08
N TYR A 419 -2.24 -61.48 -0.17
CA TYR A 419 -1.28 -60.86 -1.06
C TYR A 419 -0.38 -61.84 -1.79
N GLN A 420 0.22 -61.38 -2.89
CA GLN A 420 1.33 -62.06 -3.60
C GLN A 420 2.58 -61.19 -3.50
N VAL A 421 3.76 -61.82 -3.28
CA VAL A 421 5.04 -61.11 -3.22
C VAL A 421 5.66 -61.09 -4.61
N HIS A 422 6.13 -59.93 -5.04
CA HIS A 422 6.79 -59.73 -6.32
C HIS A 422 8.26 -59.31 -6.15
N GLY A 423 9.16 -59.95 -6.85
CA GLY A 423 10.58 -59.61 -6.90
C GLY A 423 11.41 -60.08 -5.71
N GLN A 424 12.60 -59.50 -5.60
CA GLN A 424 13.55 -59.79 -4.49
C GLN A 424 13.32 -58.78 -3.35
N ALA A 425 13.67 -59.22 -2.14
CA ALA A 425 13.63 -58.33 -0.96
C ALA A 425 14.71 -57.25 -1.04
N GLU A 426 14.33 -56.04 -0.69
CA GLU A 426 15.27 -54.94 -0.40
C GLU A 426 15.57 -54.94 1.11
N ARG A 427 16.84 -55.18 1.47
CA ARG A 427 17.25 -55.18 2.87
C ARG A 427 17.64 -53.78 3.31
N ILE A 428 17.05 -53.32 4.41
CA ILE A 428 17.39 -52.06 5.09
C ILE A 428 17.88 -52.37 6.49
N GLU A 429 19.16 -52.08 6.73
CA GLU A 429 19.80 -52.13 8.05
C GLU A 429 20.34 -50.74 8.34
N SER A 430 19.75 -50.04 9.30
CA SER A 430 20.03 -48.62 9.57
C SER A 430 19.65 -48.26 11.00
N GLY A 431 20.18 -47.16 11.54
CA GLY A 431 19.76 -46.60 12.83
C GLY A 431 20.56 -47.08 14.04
N TRP A 432 21.68 -47.81 13.81
CA TRP A 432 22.56 -48.28 14.90
C TRP A 432 23.24 -47.16 15.67
N TRP A 433 23.30 -45.95 15.09
CA TRP A 433 23.95 -44.76 15.68
C TRP A 433 23.03 -43.93 16.60
N ASP A 434 21.72 -44.09 16.50
CA ASP A 434 20.73 -43.29 17.26
C ASP A 434 19.89 -44.18 18.21
N GLY A 435 20.18 -45.43 18.32
CA GLY A 435 19.49 -46.36 19.20
C GLY A 435 18.14 -46.87 18.67
N ALA A 436 17.77 -46.51 17.43
CA ALA A 436 16.57 -46.98 16.75
C ALA A 436 16.93 -47.92 15.59
N ASP A 437 17.71 -48.98 15.90
CA ASP A 437 18.21 -49.98 14.95
C ASP A 437 17.04 -50.67 14.25
N VAL A 438 17.10 -50.72 12.94
CA VAL A 438 16.09 -51.32 12.06
C VAL A 438 16.76 -52.33 11.15
N ARG A 439 16.25 -53.56 11.16
CA ARG A 439 16.69 -54.63 10.27
C ARG A 439 15.49 -55.26 9.62
N ARG A 440 15.16 -54.81 8.39
CA ARG A 440 13.92 -55.15 7.69
C ARG A 440 14.20 -55.60 6.27
N ASP A 441 13.52 -56.69 5.83
CA ASP A 441 13.45 -57.07 4.43
C ASP A 441 12.13 -56.55 3.83
N TYR A 442 12.23 -55.66 2.88
CA TYR A 442 11.09 -55.03 2.20
C TYR A 442 10.73 -55.76 0.92
N TYR A 443 9.44 -55.96 0.72
CA TYR A 443 8.87 -56.65 -0.43
C TYR A 443 7.84 -55.77 -1.13
N ARG A 444 7.77 -55.89 -2.45
CA ARG A 444 6.61 -55.44 -3.20
C ARG A 444 5.56 -56.54 -3.17
N ILE A 445 4.36 -56.15 -2.84
CA ILE A 445 3.21 -57.05 -2.78
C ILE A 445 2.10 -56.55 -3.70
N GLU A 446 1.26 -57.47 -4.13
CA GLU A 446 0.03 -57.17 -4.83
C GLU A 446 -1.13 -57.85 -4.08
N THR A 447 -2.16 -57.08 -3.73
CA THR A 447 -3.34 -57.59 -3.07
C THR A 447 -4.26 -58.29 -4.07
N ARG A 448 -5.22 -59.08 -3.59
CA ARG A 448 -6.24 -59.71 -4.46
C ARG A 448 -7.05 -58.72 -5.29
N GLU A 449 -7.11 -57.45 -4.86
CA GLU A 449 -7.79 -56.37 -5.55
C GLU A 449 -6.90 -55.66 -6.58
N GLY A 450 -5.65 -56.11 -6.77
CA GLY A 450 -4.70 -55.52 -7.70
C GLY A 450 -3.97 -54.28 -7.18
N LEU A 451 -4.09 -53.95 -5.88
CA LEU A 451 -3.37 -52.83 -5.26
C LEU A 451 -1.90 -53.26 -4.99
N ARG A 452 -0.98 -52.34 -5.33
CA ARG A 452 0.45 -52.57 -5.11
C ARG A 452 0.89 -51.95 -3.80
N GLY A 453 1.37 -52.80 -2.89
CA GLY A 453 1.83 -52.38 -1.58
C GLY A 453 3.34 -52.57 -1.39
N TRP A 454 3.90 -51.91 -0.40
CA TRP A 454 5.25 -52.08 0.08
C TRP A 454 5.20 -52.54 1.52
N ALA A 455 5.68 -53.75 1.76
CA ALA A 455 5.56 -54.41 3.07
C ALA A 455 6.93 -54.91 3.52
N TYR A 456 7.14 -54.98 4.82
CA TYR A 456 8.41 -55.48 5.38
C TYR A 456 8.20 -56.61 6.38
N ARG A 457 9.24 -57.41 6.52
CA ARG A 457 9.41 -58.38 7.61
C ARG A 457 10.60 -57.94 8.47
N ASP A 458 10.38 -57.87 9.79
CA ASP A 458 11.45 -57.58 10.74
C ASP A 458 12.32 -58.82 10.93
N LEU A 459 13.64 -58.67 10.76
CA LEU A 459 14.61 -59.77 10.87
C LEU A 459 14.98 -60.08 12.33
N GLY A 460 14.83 -59.11 13.23
CA GLY A 460 15.16 -59.27 14.65
C GLY A 460 14.11 -60.03 15.45
N GLN A 461 12.86 -59.93 15.08
CA GLN A 461 11.74 -60.51 15.83
C GLN A 461 11.09 -61.69 15.12
N GLY A 462 11.34 -61.88 13.83
CA GLY A 462 10.58 -62.81 13.01
C GLY A 462 9.10 -62.55 13.08
N GLY A 463 8.29 -62.84 12.09
CA GLY A 463 6.87 -62.58 12.23
C GLY A 463 6.15 -62.29 10.92
N PRO A 464 4.93 -61.73 10.99
CA PRO A 464 4.11 -61.44 9.83
C PRO A 464 4.72 -60.33 8.97
N LEU A 465 4.23 -60.21 7.76
CA LEU A 465 4.54 -59.08 6.90
C LEU A 465 3.73 -57.86 7.36
N TRP A 466 4.40 -56.69 7.39
CA TRP A 466 3.80 -55.42 7.75
C TRP A 466 3.71 -54.52 6.54
N LEU A 467 2.50 -54.12 6.16
CA LEU A 467 2.29 -53.13 5.11
C LEU A 467 2.68 -51.74 5.63
N GLN A 468 3.59 -51.06 4.91
CA GLN A 468 4.06 -49.73 5.29
C GLN A 468 3.68 -48.66 4.27
N GLY A 469 3.36 -48.98 3.04
CA GLY A 469 3.00 -48.00 2.04
C GLY A 469 2.34 -48.59 0.79
N TRP A 470 1.80 -47.66 -0.03
CA TRP A 470 1.15 -47.97 -1.28
C TRP A 470 1.87 -47.30 -2.46
N PHE A 471 2.00 -48.05 -3.54
CA PHE A 471 2.41 -47.49 -4.84
C PHE A 471 1.21 -46.92 -5.56
N SER A 472 1.38 -45.74 -6.20
CA SER A 472 0.37 -45.11 -7.05
C SER A 472 0.28 -45.78 -8.42
#